data_09b3f4ad8837427584f5df793fbada4d
#
_entry.id   09b3f4ad8837427584f5df793fbada4d
#
_cell.length_a   1.000
_cell.length_b   1.000
_cell.length_c   1.000
_cell.angle_alpha   90.00
_cell.angle_beta   90.00
_cell.angle_gamma   90.00
#
_symmetry.space_group_name_H-M   'P 1'
#
loop_
_entity.id
_entity.type
_entity.pdbx_description
1 polymer ?
#
loop_
_entity_poly.entity_id
_entity_poly.type
_entity_poly.pdbx_seq_one_letter_code
_entity_poly.pdbx_strand_id
1 'polypeptide(L)'
;MSTSADLLILGAGPAGLAAAWRAARRGYSVVVLERAHVVGGMAGSFEVGGVRVDHGSHRLHPATPPYLIDELRSLLGDDLQLRRRNGRLRLAGQWLGFPLRATELVKTLPVSTMARIGLDAAAAPLRRGRTDSYATALRQSLGGTLYDALYGPYAVKLWGLPGEQIDVEQARRRVTADTPWKIAVRMLRGQSDGQGRVFYYPRRGFGQIVEALAEAATAAGAEIRLGTEVQQIHASPADCVRVGTDSGDLLGNRVFSTLPLPVLARMSHPPPAPAAVEATGRLRFRAMVLVYLTHAGGRWTDYDAHYLPGAESPVSRISEPANYRESAADPLDRSVVCAEIPCAAAGTDPIWQASDADLGELVRDTAARIGLPPLRPGGVVTKRLGHVYPIYEIGYQDSLRGVDTWAAGLPRVTTFGRLGLFAHDNTHHALAMGYDAVDALTSGGFDEPAWAAARARFAAHVVED
;
A
#
# COMPACT_ATOMS: atom_id res chain seq x y z
N MET A 1 -11.32 -34.33 -13.07
CA MET A 1 -9.96 -34.69 -12.59
C MET A 1 -9.44 -33.47 -11.81
N SER A 2 -9.07 -33.65 -10.54
CA SER A 2 -8.50 -32.53 -9.76
C SER A 2 -7.12 -32.17 -10.34
N THR A 3 -6.93 -30.93 -10.69
CA THR A 3 -5.62 -30.43 -11.15
C THR A 3 -4.67 -30.44 -9.96
N SER A 4 -3.54 -31.15 -10.06
CA SER A 4 -2.47 -31.16 -9.06
C SER A 4 -1.35 -30.26 -9.51
N ALA A 5 -0.82 -29.41 -8.62
CA ALA A 5 0.32 -28.54 -8.85
C ALA A 5 1.33 -28.62 -7.70
N ASP A 6 2.60 -28.30 -7.96
CA ASP A 6 3.59 -28.20 -6.89
C ASP A 6 3.25 -27.03 -5.97
N LEU A 7 2.75 -25.92 -6.54
CA LEU A 7 2.47 -24.70 -5.82
C LEU A 7 1.15 -24.08 -6.26
N LEU A 8 0.24 -23.90 -5.30
CA LEU A 8 -0.93 -23.06 -5.48
C LEU A 8 -0.65 -21.69 -4.83
N ILE A 9 -0.90 -20.61 -5.56
CA ILE A 9 -0.71 -19.23 -5.07
C ILE A 9 -2.05 -18.54 -5.00
N LEU A 10 -2.42 -18.03 -3.83
CA LEU A 10 -3.69 -17.37 -3.59
C LEU A 10 -3.50 -15.85 -3.65
N GLY A 11 -3.98 -15.25 -4.74
CA GLY A 11 -3.90 -13.84 -5.06
C GLY A 11 -2.86 -13.50 -6.13
N ALA A 12 -3.32 -12.81 -7.20
CA ALA A 12 -2.49 -12.32 -8.30
C ALA A 12 -2.09 -10.83 -8.10
N GLY A 13 -1.79 -10.44 -6.88
CA GLY A 13 -1.14 -9.15 -6.55
C GLY A 13 0.39 -9.23 -6.76
N PRO A 14 1.13 -8.13 -6.49
CA PRO A 14 2.58 -8.09 -6.69
C PRO A 14 3.35 -9.24 -6.02
N ALA A 15 3.02 -9.57 -4.77
CA ALA A 15 3.69 -10.65 -4.04
C ALA A 15 3.44 -12.03 -4.66
N GLY A 16 2.18 -12.33 -5.00
CA GLY A 16 1.82 -13.61 -5.59
C GLY A 16 2.39 -13.80 -6.98
N LEU A 17 2.35 -12.76 -7.84
CA LEU A 17 2.90 -12.83 -9.19
C LEU A 17 4.43 -12.91 -9.20
N ALA A 18 5.11 -12.21 -8.29
CA ALA A 18 6.55 -12.34 -8.11
C ALA A 18 6.93 -13.78 -7.71
N ALA A 19 6.19 -14.38 -6.77
CA ALA A 19 6.38 -15.78 -6.39
C ALA A 19 6.08 -16.73 -7.56
N ALA A 20 5.00 -16.50 -8.31
CA ALA A 20 4.62 -17.33 -9.45
C ALA A 20 5.72 -17.34 -10.52
N TRP A 21 6.20 -16.17 -10.93
CA TRP A 21 7.25 -16.05 -11.92
C TRP A 21 8.55 -16.73 -11.48
N ARG A 22 8.99 -16.46 -10.25
CA ARG A 22 10.23 -17.06 -9.70
C ARG A 22 10.14 -18.57 -9.56
N ALA A 23 8.99 -19.11 -9.10
CA ALA A 23 8.78 -20.54 -8.96
C ALA A 23 8.71 -21.26 -10.32
N ALA A 24 7.95 -20.71 -11.28
CA ALA A 24 7.87 -21.27 -12.63
C ALA A 24 9.23 -21.32 -13.32
N ARG A 25 10.06 -20.26 -13.18
CA ARG A 25 11.45 -20.25 -13.70
C ARG A 25 12.35 -21.33 -13.06
N ARG A 26 12.01 -21.82 -11.88
CA ARG A 26 12.71 -22.93 -11.22
C ARG A 26 12.14 -24.31 -11.58
N GLY A 27 11.15 -24.36 -12.47
CA GLY A 27 10.55 -25.59 -12.96
C GLY A 27 9.42 -26.16 -12.10
N TYR A 28 8.92 -25.41 -11.11
CA TYR A 28 7.73 -25.80 -10.38
C TYR A 28 6.47 -25.65 -11.24
N SER A 29 5.54 -26.59 -11.16
CA SER A 29 4.19 -26.41 -11.68
C SER A 29 3.41 -25.48 -10.75
N VAL A 30 3.00 -24.32 -11.28
CA VAL A 30 2.39 -23.24 -10.49
C VAL A 30 0.99 -22.93 -11.00
N VAL A 31 0.02 -22.83 -10.10
CA VAL A 31 -1.32 -22.32 -10.39
C VAL A 31 -1.60 -21.13 -9.45
N VAL A 32 -1.91 -19.98 -10.03
CA VAL A 32 -2.32 -18.77 -9.32
C VAL A 32 -3.83 -18.65 -9.39
N LEU A 33 -4.48 -18.43 -8.23
CA LEU A 33 -5.92 -18.24 -8.11
C LEU A 33 -6.23 -16.79 -7.73
N GLU A 34 -7.02 -16.10 -8.55
CA GLU A 34 -7.40 -14.70 -8.34
C GLU A 34 -8.91 -14.55 -8.55
N ARG A 35 -9.61 -13.99 -7.56
CA ARG A 35 -11.07 -13.77 -7.64
C ARG A 35 -11.49 -12.69 -8.64
N ALA A 36 -10.62 -11.72 -8.88
CA ALA A 36 -10.86 -10.68 -9.88
C ALA A 36 -10.65 -11.23 -11.29
N HIS A 37 -11.29 -10.59 -12.28
CA HIS A 37 -11.08 -10.92 -13.70
C HIS A 37 -9.81 -10.26 -14.29
N VAL A 38 -9.00 -9.61 -13.45
CA VAL A 38 -7.74 -8.96 -13.81
C VAL A 38 -6.70 -9.19 -12.74
N VAL A 39 -5.45 -9.21 -13.13
CA VAL A 39 -4.31 -9.28 -12.18
C VAL A 39 -4.03 -7.93 -11.53
N GLY A 40 -3.24 -7.93 -10.46
CA GLY A 40 -2.60 -6.74 -9.91
C GLY A 40 -3.02 -6.40 -8.48
N GLY A 41 -4.16 -6.88 -7.99
CA GLY A 41 -4.64 -6.53 -6.64
C GLY A 41 -4.70 -5.01 -6.45
N MET A 42 -4.05 -4.49 -5.40
CA MET A 42 -4.00 -3.03 -5.15
C MET A 42 -3.07 -2.27 -6.10
N ALA A 43 -2.13 -2.94 -6.78
CA ALA A 43 -1.19 -2.32 -7.71
C ALA A 43 -1.67 -2.35 -9.17
N GLY A 44 -2.91 -2.77 -9.41
CA GLY A 44 -3.50 -2.83 -10.73
C GLY A 44 -3.84 -1.46 -11.32
N SER A 45 -4.03 -1.43 -12.65
CA SER A 45 -4.52 -0.27 -13.40
C SER A 45 -5.73 -0.65 -14.23
N PHE A 46 -6.52 0.35 -14.61
CA PHE A 46 -7.68 0.20 -15.49
C PHE A 46 -7.94 1.49 -16.27
N GLU A 47 -8.95 1.54 -17.10
CA GLU A 47 -9.23 2.71 -17.91
C GLU A 47 -10.49 3.46 -17.43
N VAL A 48 -10.37 4.78 -17.37
CA VAL A 48 -11.48 5.71 -17.12
C VAL A 48 -11.47 6.79 -18.18
N GLY A 49 -12.53 6.88 -18.98
CA GLY A 49 -12.64 7.89 -20.03
C GLY A 49 -11.50 7.87 -21.07
N GLY A 50 -10.92 6.71 -21.35
CA GLY A 50 -9.79 6.54 -22.26
C GLY A 50 -8.43 6.93 -21.66
N VAL A 51 -8.37 7.20 -20.35
CA VAL A 51 -7.14 7.43 -19.62
C VAL A 51 -6.86 6.24 -18.70
N ARG A 52 -5.65 5.70 -18.78
CA ARG A 52 -5.24 4.63 -17.89
C ARG A 52 -4.90 5.18 -16.50
N VAL A 53 -5.54 4.62 -15.45
CA VAL A 53 -5.43 5.03 -14.06
C VAL A 53 -5.11 3.83 -13.16
N ASP A 54 -4.51 4.09 -12.00
CA ASP A 54 -4.15 3.06 -11.02
C ASP A 54 -5.20 2.96 -9.90
N HIS A 55 -5.14 1.89 -9.14
CA HIS A 55 -5.92 1.74 -7.89
C HIS A 55 -5.38 2.66 -6.77
N GLY A 56 -5.51 3.97 -6.97
CA GLY A 56 -4.91 5.00 -6.15
C GLY A 56 -3.52 5.42 -6.64
N SER A 57 -2.84 6.24 -5.86
CA SER A 57 -1.52 6.78 -6.22
C SER A 57 -0.41 5.83 -5.79
N HIS A 58 0.29 5.28 -6.76
CA HIS A 58 1.42 4.40 -6.56
C HIS A 58 2.71 4.97 -7.14
N ARG A 59 3.84 4.64 -6.52
CA ARG A 59 5.19 4.94 -7.00
C ARG A 59 6.12 3.80 -6.59
N LEU A 60 7.06 3.43 -7.46
CA LEU A 60 8.13 2.53 -7.07
C LEU A 60 9.30 3.38 -6.59
N HIS A 61 9.67 3.20 -5.33
CA HIS A 61 10.68 4.04 -4.68
C HIS A 61 12.10 3.72 -5.18
N PRO A 62 13.01 4.70 -5.30
CA PRO A 62 14.39 4.47 -5.73
C PRO A 62 15.21 3.57 -4.79
N ALA A 63 14.81 3.43 -3.52
CA ALA A 63 15.39 2.47 -2.58
C ALA A 63 15.01 1.01 -2.88
N THR A 64 14.19 0.76 -3.92
CA THR A 64 13.94 -0.59 -4.40
C THR A 64 15.28 -1.31 -4.66
N PRO A 65 15.48 -2.51 -4.12
CA PRO A 65 16.73 -3.24 -4.28
C PRO A 65 17.18 -3.33 -5.75
N PRO A 66 18.47 -3.14 -6.05
CA PRO A 66 18.96 -3.12 -7.43
C PRO A 66 18.55 -4.35 -8.27
N TYR A 67 18.60 -5.54 -7.68
CA TYR A 67 18.20 -6.77 -8.37
C TYR A 67 16.73 -6.76 -8.82
N LEU A 68 15.81 -6.16 -8.03
CA LEU A 68 14.40 -6.00 -8.41
C LEU A 68 14.24 -4.97 -9.54
N ILE A 69 14.99 -3.87 -9.48
CA ILE A 69 14.99 -2.87 -10.57
C ILE A 69 15.49 -3.49 -11.87
N ASP A 70 16.56 -4.29 -11.82
CA ASP A 70 17.14 -4.93 -13.00
C ASP A 70 16.16 -5.96 -13.59
N GLU A 71 15.49 -6.75 -12.76
CA GLU A 71 14.44 -7.67 -13.24
C GLU A 71 13.24 -6.91 -13.83
N LEU A 72 12.75 -5.85 -13.18
CA LEU A 72 11.67 -5.04 -13.73
C LEU A 72 12.06 -4.35 -15.05
N ARG A 73 13.31 -3.90 -15.18
CA ARG A 73 13.82 -3.36 -16.44
C ARG A 73 13.90 -4.42 -17.53
N SER A 74 14.25 -5.66 -17.18
CA SER A 74 14.26 -6.76 -18.15
C SER A 74 12.86 -7.06 -18.71
N LEU A 75 11.80 -6.81 -17.92
CA LEU A 75 10.41 -7.02 -18.33
C LEU A 75 9.80 -5.81 -19.04
N LEU A 76 10.12 -4.59 -18.59
CA LEU A 76 9.46 -3.36 -19.02
C LEU A 76 10.30 -2.52 -20.00
N GLY A 77 11.60 -2.76 -20.08
CA GLY A 77 12.51 -1.98 -20.91
C GLY A 77 12.43 -0.48 -20.57
N ASP A 78 12.35 0.33 -21.62
CA ASP A 78 12.24 1.80 -21.52
C ASP A 78 10.88 2.29 -21.01
N ASP A 79 9.91 1.40 -20.85
CA ASP A 79 8.64 1.76 -20.23
C ASP A 79 8.77 2.02 -18.72
N LEU A 80 9.78 1.48 -18.05
CA LEU A 80 10.07 1.82 -16.65
C LEU A 80 10.80 3.15 -16.55
N GLN A 81 10.06 4.24 -16.48
CA GLN A 81 10.57 5.60 -16.47
C GLN A 81 11.04 6.04 -15.09
N LEU A 82 12.13 6.81 -15.02
CA LEU A 82 12.53 7.55 -13.84
C LEU A 82 11.91 8.95 -13.90
N ARG A 83 10.99 9.25 -12.95
CA ARG A 83 10.18 10.48 -12.94
C ARG A 83 10.55 11.37 -11.75
N ARG A 84 10.46 12.69 -11.94
CA ARG A 84 10.61 13.64 -10.84
C ARG A 84 9.31 13.80 -10.09
N ARG A 85 9.39 13.86 -8.76
CA ARG A 85 8.24 14.21 -7.90
C ARG A 85 7.90 15.69 -8.05
N ASN A 86 6.63 15.95 -8.24
CA ASN A 86 6.06 17.29 -8.24
C ASN A 86 4.76 17.30 -7.42
N GLY A 87 4.84 16.89 -6.16
CA GLY A 87 3.71 16.91 -5.24
C GLY A 87 3.63 18.20 -4.45
N ARG A 88 2.47 18.45 -3.84
CA ARG A 88 2.28 19.51 -2.84
C ARG A 88 1.39 19.06 -1.69
N LEU A 89 1.58 19.68 -0.54
CA LEU A 89 0.87 19.37 0.70
C LEU A 89 0.20 20.64 1.21
N ARG A 90 -1.05 20.51 1.68
CA ARG A 90 -1.76 21.60 2.32
C ARG A 90 -1.52 21.58 3.83
N LEU A 91 -0.92 22.64 4.36
CA LEU A 91 -0.63 22.77 5.79
C LEU A 91 -1.04 24.17 6.27
N ALA A 92 -1.82 24.25 7.33
CA ALA A 92 -2.32 25.52 7.89
C ALA A 92 -2.94 26.45 6.81
N GLY A 93 -3.69 25.87 5.88
CA GLY A 93 -4.34 26.61 4.78
C GLY A 93 -3.42 26.99 3.62
N GLN A 94 -2.12 26.71 3.70
CA GLN A 94 -1.13 27.07 2.68
C GLN A 94 -0.67 25.84 1.89
N TRP A 95 -0.29 26.04 0.63
CA TRP A 95 0.31 25.01 -0.22
C TRP A 95 1.83 25.01 -0.11
N LEU A 96 2.41 23.86 0.20
CA LEU A 96 3.85 23.62 0.31
C LEU A 96 4.26 22.52 -0.65
N GLY A 97 5.43 22.61 -1.25
CA GLY A 97 5.99 21.53 -2.06
C GLY A 97 6.20 20.26 -1.23
N PHE A 98 6.01 19.10 -1.83
CA PHE A 98 6.24 17.80 -1.19
C PHE A 98 7.25 16.99 -2.01
N PRO A 99 8.33 16.50 -1.38
CA PRO A 99 8.69 16.52 0.04
C PRO A 99 8.96 17.93 0.61
N LEU A 100 8.61 18.12 1.88
CA LEU A 100 8.70 19.41 2.57
C LEU A 100 10.15 19.94 2.61
N ARG A 101 10.30 21.24 2.36
CA ARG A 101 11.59 21.95 2.47
C ARG A 101 11.53 23.02 3.57
N ALA A 102 12.58 23.11 4.39
CA ALA A 102 12.64 24.10 5.45
C ALA A 102 12.49 25.54 4.91
N THR A 103 13.12 25.83 3.76
CA THR A 103 13.05 27.16 3.11
C THR A 103 11.63 27.52 2.70
N GLU A 104 10.81 26.55 2.28
CA GLU A 104 9.40 26.79 1.96
C GLU A 104 8.56 26.97 3.23
N LEU A 105 8.79 26.16 4.26
CA LEU A 105 8.11 26.31 5.55
C LEU A 105 8.31 27.72 6.11
N VAL A 106 9.56 28.20 6.14
CA VAL A 106 9.91 29.54 6.66
C VAL A 106 9.27 30.66 5.82
N LYS A 107 9.17 30.50 4.50
CA LYS A 107 8.59 31.52 3.61
C LYS A 107 7.06 31.55 3.62
N THR A 108 6.44 30.40 3.92
CA THR A 108 5.00 30.20 3.68
C THR A 108 4.18 30.19 4.96
N LEU A 109 4.73 29.64 6.05
CA LEU A 109 3.99 29.56 7.31
C LEU A 109 4.05 30.88 8.10
N PRO A 110 3.01 31.20 8.88
CA PRO A 110 3.01 32.36 9.76
C PRO A 110 4.21 32.35 10.72
N VAL A 111 4.80 33.51 10.98
CA VAL A 111 5.95 33.67 11.87
C VAL A 111 5.69 33.06 13.26
N SER A 112 4.48 33.21 13.78
CA SER A 112 4.06 32.61 15.06
C SER A 112 4.11 31.08 15.05
N THR A 113 3.72 30.45 13.95
CA THR A 113 3.80 28.98 13.77
C THR A 113 5.26 28.54 13.67
N MET A 114 6.08 29.27 12.92
CA MET A 114 7.51 28.96 12.82
C MET A 114 8.23 29.13 14.15
N ALA A 115 7.92 30.17 14.92
CA ALA A 115 8.48 30.37 16.26
C ALA A 115 8.12 29.20 17.20
N ARG A 116 6.88 28.71 17.17
CA ARG A 116 6.45 27.53 17.95
C ARG A 116 7.18 26.26 17.53
N ILE A 117 7.31 26.01 16.23
CA ILE A 117 8.09 24.86 15.70
C ILE A 117 9.55 24.97 16.16
N GLY A 118 10.15 26.16 16.13
CA GLY A 118 11.49 26.40 16.62
C GLY A 118 11.66 26.13 18.14
N LEU A 119 10.72 26.59 18.95
CA LEU A 119 10.67 26.31 20.39
C LEU A 119 10.50 24.80 20.65
N ASP A 120 9.63 24.14 19.90
CA ASP A 120 9.44 22.72 19.97
C ASP A 120 10.74 21.95 19.63
N ALA A 121 11.44 22.36 18.59
CA ALA A 121 12.72 21.75 18.21
C ALA A 121 13.80 21.95 19.27
N ALA A 122 13.89 23.15 19.86
CA ALA A 122 14.82 23.46 20.94
C ALA A 122 14.54 22.65 22.23
N ALA A 123 13.27 22.40 22.53
CA ALA A 123 12.83 21.63 23.68
C ALA A 123 12.93 20.09 23.45
N ALA A 124 13.13 19.62 22.23
CA ALA A 124 13.15 18.19 21.90
C ALA A 124 14.13 17.35 22.76
N PRO A 125 15.38 17.79 23.02
CA PRO A 125 16.33 17.04 23.85
C PRO A 125 15.89 16.89 25.32
N LEU A 126 15.01 17.77 25.79
CA LEU A 126 14.51 17.80 27.17
C LEU A 126 13.26 16.94 27.34
N ARG A 127 12.61 16.54 26.25
CA ARG A 127 11.39 15.72 26.30
C ARG A 127 11.76 14.29 26.63
N ARG A 128 11.38 13.89 27.85
CA ARG A 128 11.53 12.51 28.35
C ARG A 128 10.14 11.99 28.69
N GLY A 129 9.79 10.80 28.23
CA GLY A 129 8.50 10.17 28.50
C GLY A 129 8.37 8.81 27.82
N ARG A 130 7.32 8.09 28.13
CA ARG A 130 6.98 6.85 27.42
C ARG A 130 6.56 7.19 26.00
N THR A 131 7.05 6.41 25.07
CA THR A 131 6.67 6.45 23.65
C THR A 131 5.90 5.17 23.32
N ASP A 132 4.67 5.09 23.79
CA ASP A 132 3.81 3.92 23.66
C ASP A 132 2.73 4.09 22.57
N SER A 133 2.57 5.30 22.05
CA SER A 133 1.63 5.58 20.98
C SER A 133 2.27 6.40 19.84
N TYR A 134 1.61 6.40 18.69
CA TYR A 134 1.96 7.25 17.55
C TYR A 134 2.04 8.73 17.95
N ALA A 135 1.07 9.21 18.73
CA ALA A 135 1.02 10.59 19.19
C ALA A 135 2.21 10.93 20.08
N THR A 136 2.48 10.09 21.11
CA THR A 136 3.59 10.35 22.05
C THR A 136 4.94 10.32 21.34
N ALA A 137 5.17 9.37 20.43
CA ALA A 137 6.40 9.29 19.64
C ALA A 137 6.63 10.54 18.78
N LEU A 138 5.59 10.99 18.05
CA LEU A 138 5.74 12.14 17.16
C LEU A 138 5.80 13.47 17.91
N ARG A 139 5.04 13.66 18.98
CA ARG A 139 5.15 14.86 19.82
C ARG A 139 6.52 14.95 20.47
N GLN A 140 7.11 13.83 20.86
CA GLN A 140 8.45 13.79 21.43
C GLN A 140 9.51 14.11 20.38
N SER A 141 9.40 13.56 19.18
CA SER A 141 10.39 13.72 18.09
C SER A 141 10.24 15.02 17.33
N LEU A 142 9.04 15.44 16.98
CA LEU A 142 8.77 16.57 16.08
C LEU A 142 8.20 17.81 16.78
N GLY A 143 7.65 17.63 17.99
CA GLY A 143 6.98 18.67 18.75
C GLY A 143 5.47 18.68 18.58
N GLY A 144 4.80 19.31 19.56
CA GLY A 144 3.34 19.41 19.58
C GLY A 144 2.78 20.20 18.41
N THR A 145 3.41 21.30 18.06
CA THR A 145 2.94 22.20 16.99
C THR A 145 2.83 21.48 15.64
N LEU A 146 3.85 20.72 15.25
CA LEU A 146 3.84 19.99 13.97
C LEU A 146 2.91 18.77 14.02
N TYR A 147 2.87 18.09 15.17
CA TYR A 147 1.92 16.99 15.38
C TYR A 147 0.48 17.47 15.22
N ASP A 148 0.09 18.53 15.92
CA ASP A 148 -1.29 19.04 15.92
C ASP A 148 -1.70 19.63 14.57
N ALA A 149 -0.75 20.22 13.84
CA ALA A 149 -1.03 20.81 12.52
C ALA A 149 -1.09 19.78 11.38
N LEU A 150 -0.37 18.67 11.49
CA LEU A 150 -0.19 17.74 10.38
C LEU A 150 -0.52 16.29 10.77
N TYR A 151 0.23 15.70 11.69
CA TYR A 151 0.20 14.25 11.92
C TYR A 151 -1.04 13.78 12.67
N GLY A 152 -1.54 14.56 13.63
CA GLY A 152 -2.74 14.22 14.40
C GLY A 152 -4.00 14.16 13.53
N PRO A 153 -4.36 15.23 12.81
CA PRO A 153 -5.49 15.21 11.87
C PRO A 153 -5.34 14.16 10.78
N TYR A 154 -4.11 13.97 10.26
CA TYR A 154 -3.86 12.99 9.23
C TYR A 154 -3.99 11.55 9.73
N ALA A 155 -3.63 11.27 10.99
CA ALA A 155 -3.83 9.97 11.62
C ALA A 155 -5.32 9.62 11.69
N VAL A 156 -6.15 10.53 12.18
CA VAL A 156 -7.61 10.35 12.23
C VAL A 156 -8.18 10.09 10.84
N LYS A 157 -7.72 10.84 9.84
CA LYS A 157 -8.17 10.66 8.45
C LYS A 157 -7.77 9.30 7.88
N LEU A 158 -6.48 8.94 7.98
CA LEU A 158 -5.95 7.73 7.35
C LEU A 158 -6.37 6.45 8.07
N TRP A 159 -6.36 6.43 9.40
CA TRP A 159 -6.59 5.21 10.18
C TRP A 159 -7.93 5.21 10.94
N GLY A 160 -8.63 6.35 10.99
CA GLY A 160 -9.91 6.48 11.68
C GLY A 160 -9.79 6.49 13.21
N LEU A 161 -8.58 6.71 13.74
CA LEU A 161 -8.27 6.72 15.17
C LEU A 161 -7.40 7.93 15.51
N PRO A 162 -7.58 8.53 16.70
CA PRO A 162 -6.63 9.51 17.21
C PRO A 162 -5.27 8.84 17.45
N GLY A 163 -4.18 9.60 17.27
CA GLY A 163 -2.83 9.07 17.37
C GLY A 163 -2.47 8.47 18.74
N GLU A 164 -3.21 8.82 19.79
CA GLU A 164 -3.10 8.26 21.13
C GLU A 164 -3.57 6.80 21.22
N GLN A 165 -4.42 6.36 20.30
CA GLN A 165 -4.92 4.98 20.19
C GLN A 165 -4.15 4.14 19.18
N ILE A 166 -3.23 4.74 18.44
CA ILE A 166 -2.40 4.07 17.44
C ILE A 166 -1.06 3.68 18.08
N ASP A 167 -0.64 2.44 17.85
CA ASP A 167 0.63 1.90 18.36
C ASP A 167 1.85 2.68 17.81
N VAL A 168 2.87 2.78 18.62
CA VAL A 168 4.14 3.44 18.27
C VAL A 168 4.80 2.87 17.01
N GLU A 169 4.58 1.59 16.73
CA GLU A 169 5.11 0.93 15.52
C GLU A 169 4.65 1.62 14.24
N GLN A 170 3.45 2.23 14.23
CA GLN A 170 2.98 3.02 13.11
C GLN A 170 3.88 4.21 12.81
N ALA A 171 4.39 4.88 13.86
CA ALA A 171 5.33 5.98 13.70
C ALA A 171 6.70 5.48 13.18
N ARG A 172 7.19 4.34 13.70
CA ARG A 172 8.45 3.74 13.28
C ARG A 172 8.44 3.32 11.81
N ARG A 173 7.33 2.79 11.34
CA ARG A 173 7.19 2.30 9.96
C ARG A 173 6.93 3.40 8.92
N ARG A 174 6.32 4.51 9.33
CA ARG A 174 5.88 5.55 8.39
C ARG A 174 6.57 6.89 8.55
N VAL A 175 7.16 7.13 9.70
CA VAL A 175 7.89 8.38 9.95
C VAL A 175 9.31 7.98 10.27
N THR A 176 10.19 8.07 9.27
CA THR A 176 11.61 7.79 9.46
C THR A 176 12.10 8.55 10.68
N ALA A 177 12.66 7.81 11.64
CA ALA A 177 13.07 8.29 12.96
C ALA A 177 14.31 9.21 12.91
N ASP A 178 14.33 10.14 11.98
CA ASP A 178 15.28 11.23 12.01
C ASP A 178 14.84 12.21 13.11
N THR A 179 15.68 12.37 14.09
CA THR A 179 15.45 13.37 15.14
C THR A 179 15.23 14.74 14.52
N PRO A 180 14.39 15.62 15.11
CA PRO A 180 14.14 16.98 14.59
C PRO A 180 15.42 17.73 14.28
N TRP A 181 16.47 17.47 15.07
CA TRP A 181 17.79 18.05 14.85
C TRP A 181 18.45 17.51 13.58
N LYS A 182 18.36 16.21 13.30
CA LYS A 182 18.89 15.64 12.05
C LYS A 182 18.11 16.17 10.84
N ILE A 183 16.79 16.28 10.96
CA ILE A 183 15.95 16.90 9.93
C ILE A 183 16.35 18.38 9.76
N ALA A 184 16.47 19.14 10.83
CA ALA A 184 16.87 20.54 10.79
C ALA A 184 18.29 20.72 10.24
N VAL A 185 19.27 19.91 10.67
CA VAL A 185 20.65 19.94 10.17
C VAL A 185 20.73 19.49 8.72
N ARG A 186 20.00 18.46 8.31
CA ARG A 186 19.88 18.01 6.92
C ARG A 186 19.26 19.11 6.05
N MET A 187 18.21 19.77 6.55
CA MET A 187 17.58 20.90 5.93
C MET A 187 18.53 22.11 5.81
N LEU A 188 19.28 22.43 6.86
CA LEU A 188 20.25 23.54 6.87
C LEU A 188 21.47 23.27 5.97
N ARG A 189 21.88 22.01 5.84
CA ARG A 189 23.02 21.62 4.97
C ARG A 189 22.62 21.46 3.50
N GLY A 190 21.36 21.66 3.14
CA GLY A 190 20.88 21.48 1.77
C GLY A 190 20.97 20.02 1.26
N GLN A 191 21.30 19.10 2.16
CA GLN A 191 21.37 17.67 1.88
C GLN A 191 19.94 17.11 1.87
N SER A 192 19.22 17.31 0.76
CA SER A 192 18.10 16.46 0.44
C SER A 192 18.68 15.23 -0.25
N ASP A 193 18.46 14.05 0.28
CA ASP A 193 18.73 12.82 -0.43
C ASP A 193 18.08 12.93 -1.80
N GLY A 194 18.89 12.89 -2.88
CA GLY A 194 18.39 13.00 -4.25
C GLY A 194 17.36 11.92 -4.58
N GLN A 195 17.36 10.83 -3.82
CA GLN A 195 16.45 9.70 -3.92
C GLN A 195 14.98 10.06 -3.63
N GLY A 196 14.67 10.93 -2.67
CA GLY A 196 13.29 11.35 -2.38
C GLY A 196 12.64 12.25 -3.44
N ARG A 197 13.38 12.67 -4.46
CA ARG A 197 12.91 13.58 -5.53
C ARG A 197 12.50 12.88 -6.81
N VAL A 198 12.76 11.60 -6.92
CA VAL A 198 12.44 10.79 -8.09
C VAL A 198 11.71 9.52 -7.68
N PHE A 199 11.09 8.86 -8.63
CA PHE A 199 10.46 7.54 -8.48
C PHE A 199 10.45 6.84 -9.82
N TYR A 200 10.35 5.51 -9.81
CA TYR A 200 10.11 4.74 -11.02
C TYR A 200 8.60 4.61 -11.25
N TYR A 201 8.20 4.78 -12.51
CA TYR A 201 6.81 4.62 -12.89
C TYR A 201 6.70 4.14 -14.35
N PRO A 202 5.90 3.09 -14.61
CA PRO A 202 5.75 2.57 -15.96
C PRO A 202 4.93 3.50 -16.87
N ARG A 203 5.27 3.54 -18.14
CA ARG A 203 4.63 4.38 -19.19
C ARG A 203 3.12 4.15 -19.29
N ARG A 204 2.66 2.92 -19.10
CA ARG A 204 1.25 2.53 -19.20
C ARG A 204 0.55 2.40 -17.83
N GLY A 205 1.00 3.11 -16.80
CA GLY A 205 0.46 3.04 -15.44
C GLY A 205 1.15 1.99 -14.58
N PHE A 206 0.95 2.09 -13.27
CA PHE A 206 1.65 1.25 -12.29
C PHE A 206 1.33 -0.24 -12.44
N GLY A 207 0.11 -0.57 -12.90
CA GLY A 207 -0.32 -1.93 -13.17
C GLY A 207 0.47 -2.65 -14.25
N GLN A 208 1.20 -1.93 -15.10
CA GLN A 208 2.08 -2.55 -16.10
C GLN A 208 3.15 -3.46 -15.44
N ILE A 209 3.56 -3.17 -14.19
CA ILE A 209 4.51 -4.03 -13.45
C ILE A 209 3.90 -5.42 -13.22
N VAL A 210 2.69 -5.46 -12.73
CA VAL A 210 2.01 -6.74 -12.40
C VAL A 210 1.54 -7.47 -13.64
N GLU A 211 1.18 -6.75 -14.69
CA GLU A 211 0.84 -7.33 -16.00
C GLU A 211 2.07 -8.02 -16.61
N ALA A 212 3.21 -7.34 -16.63
CA ALA A 212 4.46 -7.92 -17.14
C ALA A 212 4.93 -9.12 -16.31
N LEU A 213 4.74 -9.09 -14.98
CA LEU A 213 5.02 -10.25 -14.13
C LEU A 213 4.08 -11.42 -14.43
N ALA A 214 2.80 -11.17 -14.68
CA ALA A 214 1.84 -12.20 -15.04
C ALA A 214 2.16 -12.83 -16.40
N GLU A 215 2.48 -12.01 -17.40
CA GLU A 215 2.93 -12.46 -18.73
C GLU A 215 4.19 -13.31 -18.62
N ALA A 216 5.19 -12.85 -17.86
CA ALA A 216 6.44 -13.56 -17.67
C ALA A 216 6.26 -14.87 -16.88
N ALA A 217 5.38 -14.90 -15.87
CA ALA A 217 5.04 -16.12 -15.16
C ALA A 217 4.35 -17.14 -16.07
N THR A 218 3.40 -16.69 -16.89
CA THR A 218 2.71 -17.54 -17.86
C THR A 218 3.68 -18.08 -18.93
N ALA A 219 4.56 -17.23 -19.45
CA ALA A 219 5.59 -17.65 -20.40
C ALA A 219 6.57 -18.68 -19.80
N ALA A 220 6.79 -18.63 -18.47
CA ALA A 220 7.57 -19.62 -17.73
C ALA A 220 6.78 -20.90 -17.36
N GLY A 221 5.51 -21.01 -17.73
CA GLY A 221 4.66 -22.19 -17.50
C GLY A 221 3.70 -22.12 -16.32
N ALA A 222 3.57 -20.97 -15.63
CA ALA A 222 2.55 -20.80 -14.61
C ALA A 222 1.15 -20.65 -15.24
N GLU A 223 0.16 -21.29 -14.63
CA GLU A 223 -1.26 -21.08 -14.96
C GLU A 223 -1.85 -19.99 -14.03
N ILE A 224 -2.51 -18.99 -14.61
CA ILE A 224 -3.20 -17.94 -13.84
C ILE A 224 -4.70 -18.05 -14.10
N ARG A 225 -5.47 -18.41 -13.06
CA ARG A 225 -6.92 -18.53 -13.09
C ARG A 225 -7.56 -17.28 -12.49
N LEU A 226 -8.07 -16.43 -13.35
CA LEU A 226 -8.83 -15.23 -12.98
C LEU A 226 -10.31 -15.60 -12.78
N GLY A 227 -11.05 -14.75 -12.02
CA GLY A 227 -12.46 -14.99 -11.70
C GLY A 227 -12.66 -16.27 -10.87
N THR A 228 -11.62 -16.72 -10.15
CA THR A 228 -11.66 -17.95 -9.35
C THR A 228 -11.58 -17.60 -7.88
N GLU A 229 -12.68 -17.74 -7.16
CA GLU A 229 -12.77 -17.39 -5.75
C GLU A 229 -12.45 -18.60 -4.86
N VAL A 230 -11.42 -18.46 -4.04
CA VAL A 230 -11.09 -19.45 -3.00
C VAL A 230 -12.11 -19.38 -1.88
N GLN A 231 -12.71 -20.52 -1.54
CA GLN A 231 -13.73 -20.62 -0.50
C GLN A 231 -13.24 -21.38 0.74
N GLN A 232 -12.40 -22.41 0.55
CA GLN A 232 -11.91 -23.26 1.63
C GLN A 232 -10.46 -23.69 1.38
N ILE A 233 -9.71 -23.88 2.44
CA ILE A 233 -8.32 -24.37 2.41
C ILE A 233 -8.21 -25.51 3.44
N HIS A 234 -8.03 -26.73 2.98
CA HIS A 234 -7.84 -27.89 3.83
C HIS A 234 -6.36 -28.26 3.88
N ALA A 235 -5.69 -27.80 4.95
CA ALA A 235 -4.28 -28.07 5.18
C ALA A 235 -4.11 -29.44 5.86
N SER A 236 -3.26 -30.30 5.30
CA SER A 236 -2.95 -31.63 5.84
C SER A 236 -1.44 -31.80 5.96
N PRO A 237 -0.93 -32.39 7.07
CA PRO A 237 0.49 -32.66 7.20
C PRO A 237 0.92 -33.91 6.37
N ALA A 238 0.02 -34.84 6.12
CA ALA A 238 0.33 -36.10 5.45
C ALA A 238 0.31 -36.01 3.92
N ASP A 239 -0.58 -35.19 3.39
CA ASP A 239 -0.87 -35.11 1.96
C ASP A 239 -0.68 -33.70 1.40
N CYS A 240 -1.19 -33.44 0.19
CA CYS A 240 -1.30 -32.14 -0.41
C CYS A 240 -2.36 -31.26 0.30
N VAL A 241 -2.26 -29.96 0.09
CA VAL A 241 -3.30 -28.99 0.50
C VAL A 241 -4.41 -29.01 -0.55
N ARG A 242 -5.65 -29.17 -0.12
CA ARG A 242 -6.82 -29.03 -0.98
C ARG A 242 -7.39 -27.61 -0.85
N VAL A 243 -7.53 -26.94 -1.97
CA VAL A 243 -8.13 -25.60 -2.07
C VAL A 243 -9.45 -25.72 -2.81
N GLY A 244 -10.55 -25.50 -2.10
CA GLY A 244 -11.90 -25.44 -2.68
C GLY A 244 -12.17 -24.06 -3.26
N THR A 245 -12.67 -24.02 -4.49
CA THR A 245 -13.06 -22.80 -5.18
C THR A 245 -14.49 -22.89 -5.69
N ASP A 246 -15.04 -21.78 -6.17
CA ASP A 246 -16.33 -21.72 -6.89
C ASP A 246 -16.33 -22.56 -8.18
N SER A 247 -15.16 -22.87 -8.72
CA SER A 247 -14.97 -23.64 -9.96
C SER A 247 -14.54 -25.10 -9.72
N GLY A 248 -14.47 -25.55 -8.46
CA GLY A 248 -14.06 -26.88 -8.05
C GLY A 248 -12.78 -26.92 -7.21
N ASP A 249 -12.36 -28.13 -6.84
CA ASP A 249 -11.22 -28.35 -5.95
C ASP A 249 -9.90 -28.46 -6.73
N LEU A 250 -8.84 -27.87 -6.17
CA LEU A 250 -7.46 -28.03 -6.61
C LEU A 250 -6.61 -28.64 -5.50
N LEU A 251 -5.60 -29.40 -5.92
CA LEU A 251 -4.62 -30.00 -5.01
C LEU A 251 -3.25 -29.35 -5.26
N GLY A 252 -2.55 -28.97 -4.21
CA GLY A 252 -1.20 -28.42 -4.29
C GLY A 252 -0.28 -29.05 -3.25
N ASN A 253 0.96 -29.34 -3.63
CA ASN A 253 1.96 -29.82 -2.67
C ASN A 253 2.21 -28.77 -1.57
N ARG A 254 2.08 -27.47 -1.93
CA ARG A 254 2.17 -26.31 -1.02
C ARG A 254 1.24 -25.20 -1.48
N VAL A 255 0.80 -24.39 -0.54
CA VAL A 255 0.02 -23.17 -0.79
C VAL A 255 0.79 -21.95 -0.32
N PHE A 256 0.93 -20.96 -1.20
CA PHE A 256 1.39 -19.61 -0.88
C PHE A 256 0.19 -18.67 -0.83
N SER A 257 -0.08 -18.10 0.34
CA SER A 257 -1.23 -17.22 0.54
C SER A 257 -0.82 -15.77 0.69
N THR A 258 -1.38 -14.90 -0.15
CA THR A 258 -1.29 -13.44 0.00
C THR A 258 -2.60 -12.83 0.50
N LEU A 259 -3.56 -13.68 0.86
CA LEU A 259 -4.86 -13.26 1.39
C LEU A 259 -4.70 -12.52 2.72
N PRO A 260 -5.59 -11.57 3.05
CA PRO A 260 -5.62 -10.98 4.38
C PRO A 260 -5.71 -12.06 5.46
N LEU A 261 -4.90 -11.98 6.53
CA LEU A 261 -4.88 -12.98 7.60
C LEU A 261 -6.27 -13.32 8.15
N PRO A 262 -7.19 -12.35 8.41
CA PRO A 262 -8.54 -12.69 8.86
C PRO A 262 -9.37 -13.44 7.81
N VAL A 263 -9.09 -13.26 6.54
CA VAL A 263 -9.75 -13.98 5.44
C VAL A 263 -9.24 -15.41 5.40
N LEU A 264 -7.91 -15.61 5.44
CA LEU A 264 -7.29 -16.92 5.51
C LEU A 264 -7.84 -17.73 6.70
N ALA A 265 -7.94 -17.09 7.88
CA ALA A 265 -8.45 -17.75 9.08
C ALA A 265 -9.89 -18.30 8.93
N ARG A 266 -10.75 -17.54 8.25
CA ARG A 266 -12.14 -17.98 8.00
C ARG A 266 -12.27 -19.13 7.00
N MET A 267 -11.31 -19.23 6.07
CA MET A 267 -11.33 -20.24 4.99
C MET A 267 -10.59 -21.54 5.35
N SER A 268 -9.77 -21.52 6.42
CA SER A 268 -8.88 -22.63 6.74
C SER A 268 -9.58 -23.75 7.51
N HIS A 269 -9.21 -24.98 7.16
CA HIS A 269 -9.58 -26.21 7.88
C HIS A 269 -8.30 -27.01 8.18
N PRO A 270 -8.07 -27.40 9.45
CA PRO A 270 -8.93 -27.10 10.60
C PRO A 270 -9.01 -25.59 10.89
N PRO A 271 -10.13 -25.11 11.46
CA PRO A 271 -10.27 -23.72 11.83
C PRO A 271 -9.29 -23.35 12.95
N PRO A 272 -8.92 -22.08 13.08
CA PRO A 272 -8.10 -21.62 14.20
C PRO A 272 -8.80 -21.87 15.55
N ALA A 273 -8.02 -22.06 16.61
CA ALA A 273 -8.56 -22.15 17.97
C ALA A 273 -9.37 -20.89 18.34
N PRO A 274 -10.35 -20.99 19.26
CA PRO A 274 -11.25 -19.87 19.59
C PRO A 274 -10.53 -18.56 19.93
N ALA A 275 -9.40 -18.62 20.64
CA ALA A 275 -8.58 -17.44 20.96
C ALA A 275 -7.99 -16.78 19.70
N ALA A 276 -7.57 -17.57 18.71
CA ALA A 276 -7.06 -17.04 17.44
C ALA A 276 -8.21 -16.48 16.57
N VAL A 277 -9.41 -17.06 16.62
CA VAL A 277 -10.61 -16.49 15.97
C VAL A 277 -10.94 -15.13 16.56
N GLU A 278 -10.94 -14.99 17.89
CA GLU A 278 -11.15 -13.70 18.55
C GLU A 278 -10.07 -12.68 18.15
N ALA A 279 -8.81 -13.11 18.14
CA ALA A 279 -7.70 -12.27 17.72
C ALA A 279 -7.83 -11.77 16.27
N THR A 280 -8.36 -12.59 15.33
CA THR A 280 -8.61 -12.13 13.94
C THR A 280 -9.62 -11.00 13.87
N GLY A 281 -10.63 -10.99 14.73
CA GLY A 281 -11.64 -9.92 14.82
C GLY A 281 -11.07 -8.56 15.22
N ARG A 282 -9.91 -8.56 15.90
CA ARG A 282 -9.19 -7.35 16.32
C ARG A 282 -8.22 -6.81 15.26
N LEU A 283 -7.88 -7.61 14.24
CA LEU A 283 -7.04 -7.21 13.13
C LEU A 283 -7.85 -6.45 12.07
N ARG A 284 -8.02 -5.16 12.30
CA ARG A 284 -8.84 -4.29 11.44
C ARG A 284 -8.04 -3.68 10.32
N PHE A 285 -8.70 -3.47 9.19
CA PHE A 285 -8.16 -2.75 8.03
C PHE A 285 -8.95 -1.46 7.77
N ARG A 286 -8.25 -0.43 7.36
CA ARG A 286 -8.86 0.75 6.78
C ARG A 286 -9.21 0.46 5.33
N ALA A 287 -10.41 0.83 4.94
CA ALA A 287 -10.86 0.82 3.55
C ALA A 287 -10.55 2.15 2.86
N MET A 288 -10.70 2.16 1.55
CA MET A 288 -10.50 3.33 0.71
C MET A 288 -11.56 3.35 -0.38
N VAL A 289 -12.21 4.50 -0.56
CA VAL A 289 -12.95 4.80 -1.78
C VAL A 289 -12.06 5.65 -2.67
N LEU A 290 -11.83 5.17 -3.88
CA LEU A 290 -11.13 5.89 -4.94
C LEU A 290 -12.19 6.51 -5.85
N VAL A 291 -12.12 7.82 -6.04
CA VAL A 291 -13.07 8.57 -6.86
C VAL A 291 -12.33 9.13 -8.06
N TYR A 292 -12.65 8.65 -9.24
CA TYR A 292 -12.05 9.08 -10.49
C TYR A 292 -12.98 10.04 -11.20
N LEU A 293 -12.50 11.25 -11.48
CA LEU A 293 -13.23 12.26 -12.23
C LEU A 293 -12.52 12.54 -13.55
N THR A 294 -13.23 12.37 -14.65
CA THR A 294 -12.76 12.82 -15.95
C THR A 294 -12.81 14.35 -16.00
N HIS A 295 -11.71 14.97 -16.43
CA HIS A 295 -11.58 16.41 -16.61
C HIS A 295 -11.35 16.74 -18.08
N ALA A 296 -12.18 17.63 -18.63
CA ALA A 296 -12.03 18.10 -20.01
C ALA A 296 -11.00 19.24 -20.11
N GLY A 297 -10.15 19.22 -21.14
CA GLY A 297 -9.19 20.28 -21.44
C GLY A 297 -7.73 19.99 -21.04
N GLY A 298 -7.31 18.73 -21.12
CA GLY A 298 -5.93 18.33 -20.85
C GLY A 298 -5.63 18.15 -19.37
N ARG A 299 -4.38 18.41 -18.96
CA ARG A 299 -3.98 18.26 -17.56
C ARG A 299 -4.69 19.28 -16.67
N TRP A 300 -5.14 18.81 -15.51
CA TRP A 300 -5.83 19.65 -14.52
C TRP A 300 -4.87 20.56 -13.77
N THR A 301 -3.71 20.02 -13.38
CA THR A 301 -2.64 20.76 -12.72
C THR A 301 -1.27 20.26 -13.18
N ASP A 302 -0.20 20.99 -12.84
CA ASP A 302 1.18 20.55 -13.07
C ASP A 302 1.69 19.57 -12.02
N TYR A 303 0.89 19.31 -10.97
CA TYR A 303 1.30 18.49 -9.83
C TYR A 303 0.85 17.04 -10.00
N ASP A 304 1.72 16.12 -9.58
CA ASP A 304 1.40 14.70 -9.55
C ASP A 304 0.41 14.35 -8.42
N ALA A 305 0.49 15.02 -7.27
CA ALA A 305 -0.41 14.81 -6.15
C ALA A 305 -0.56 16.03 -5.24
N HIS A 306 -1.76 16.17 -4.67
CA HIS A 306 -2.15 17.14 -3.66
C HIS A 306 -2.50 16.39 -2.38
N TYR A 307 -1.68 16.51 -1.33
CA TYR A 307 -1.91 15.88 -0.04
C TYR A 307 -2.73 16.79 0.87
N LEU A 308 -3.77 16.25 1.49
CA LEU A 308 -4.74 16.96 2.31
C LEU A 308 -4.81 16.35 3.71
N PRO A 309 -3.84 16.61 4.59
CA PRO A 309 -3.81 16.04 5.92
C PRO A 309 -4.85 16.63 6.88
N GLY A 310 -5.27 17.88 6.67
CA GLY A 310 -6.19 18.59 7.55
C GLY A 310 -7.62 17.99 7.59
N ALA A 311 -8.38 18.37 8.62
CA ALA A 311 -9.74 17.85 8.85
C ALA A 311 -10.82 18.53 7.97
N GLU A 312 -10.45 19.51 7.14
CA GLU A 312 -11.38 20.29 6.30
C GLU A 312 -12.09 19.48 5.21
N SER A 313 -11.61 18.29 4.90
CA SER A 313 -12.21 17.37 3.94
C SER A 313 -11.89 15.92 4.30
N PRO A 314 -12.75 14.95 3.99
CA PRO A 314 -12.42 13.53 4.15
C PRO A 314 -11.40 13.03 3.10
N VAL A 315 -11.19 13.76 2.03
CA VAL A 315 -10.19 13.43 0.99
C VAL A 315 -8.79 13.53 1.60
N SER A 316 -7.99 12.47 1.45
CA SER A 316 -6.61 12.43 1.94
C SER A 316 -5.59 12.87 0.89
N ARG A 317 -5.88 12.61 -0.38
CA ARG A 317 -5.03 12.92 -1.52
C ARG A 317 -5.86 13.06 -2.79
N ILE A 318 -5.47 13.99 -3.66
CA ILE A 318 -5.95 14.07 -5.04
C ILE A 318 -4.73 13.94 -5.93
N SER A 319 -4.72 12.99 -6.84
CA SER A 319 -3.62 12.74 -7.78
C SER A 319 -4.11 12.81 -9.23
N GLU A 320 -3.19 13.12 -10.14
CA GLU A 320 -3.44 13.12 -11.56
C GLU A 320 -2.50 12.12 -12.24
N PRO A 321 -2.95 10.88 -12.54
CA PRO A 321 -2.11 9.79 -13.04
C PRO A 321 -1.28 10.14 -14.28
N ALA A 322 -1.81 10.99 -15.15
CA ALA A 322 -1.09 11.47 -16.33
C ALA A 322 0.19 12.27 -15.99
N ASN A 323 0.31 12.84 -14.77
CA ASN A 323 1.50 13.56 -14.33
C ASN A 323 2.61 12.64 -13.81
N TYR A 324 2.31 11.35 -13.57
CA TYR A 324 3.31 10.36 -13.13
C TYR A 324 4.19 9.86 -14.27
N ARG A 325 3.75 9.99 -15.53
CA ARG A 325 4.38 9.38 -16.70
C ARG A 325 4.48 10.32 -17.89
N GLU A 326 5.27 9.93 -18.85
CA GLU A 326 5.22 10.43 -20.22
C GLU A 326 4.70 9.33 -21.13
N SER A 327 3.52 9.53 -21.71
CA SER A 327 2.88 8.55 -22.57
C SER A 327 2.18 9.25 -23.72
N ALA A 328 2.51 8.84 -24.95
CA ALA A 328 1.79 9.30 -26.13
C ALA A 328 0.36 8.75 -26.24
N ALA A 329 0.04 7.74 -25.42
CA ALA A 329 -1.32 7.19 -25.34
C ALA A 329 -2.26 8.02 -24.44
N ASP A 330 -1.73 8.95 -23.63
CA ASP A 330 -2.57 9.83 -22.84
C ASP A 330 -3.22 10.89 -23.74
N PRO A 331 -4.57 11.05 -23.70
CA PRO A 331 -5.26 12.03 -24.53
C PRO A 331 -4.86 13.46 -24.14
N LEU A 332 -4.79 14.34 -25.16
CA LEU A 332 -4.44 15.77 -24.96
C LEU A 332 -5.65 16.63 -24.56
N ASP A 333 -6.85 16.17 -24.85
CA ASP A 333 -8.11 16.92 -24.64
C ASP A 333 -8.79 16.61 -23.31
N ARG A 334 -8.26 15.66 -22.55
CA ARG A 334 -8.82 15.26 -21.25
C ARG A 334 -7.75 14.63 -20.35
N SER A 335 -8.02 14.66 -19.04
CA SER A 335 -7.28 13.89 -18.04
C SER A 335 -8.24 13.26 -17.02
N VAL A 336 -7.71 12.49 -16.10
CA VAL A 336 -8.46 11.92 -14.97
C VAL A 336 -7.76 12.25 -13.68
N VAL A 337 -8.52 12.77 -12.72
CA VAL A 337 -8.08 12.97 -11.34
C VAL A 337 -8.59 11.81 -10.49
N CYS A 338 -7.75 11.31 -9.59
CA CYS A 338 -8.11 10.31 -8.60
C CYS A 338 -8.07 10.91 -7.20
N ALA A 339 -9.20 10.96 -6.52
CA ALA A 339 -9.28 11.33 -5.12
C ALA A 339 -9.37 10.08 -4.23
N GLU A 340 -8.61 10.07 -3.14
CA GLU A 340 -8.55 8.97 -2.18
C GLU A 340 -9.27 9.37 -0.90
N ILE A 341 -10.28 8.60 -0.51
CA ILE A 341 -11.09 8.85 0.68
C ILE A 341 -11.02 7.62 1.59
N PRO A 342 -10.20 7.67 2.66
CA PRO A 342 -10.13 6.59 3.64
C PRO A 342 -11.44 6.50 4.43
N CYS A 343 -11.96 5.28 4.60
CA CYS A 343 -13.23 5.02 5.28
C CYS A 343 -13.20 3.67 6.00
N ALA A 344 -14.28 3.28 6.64
CA ALA A 344 -14.49 1.92 7.10
C ALA A 344 -15.27 1.13 6.04
N ALA A 345 -14.88 -0.13 5.78
CA ALA A 345 -15.66 -1.03 4.92
C ALA A 345 -16.86 -1.59 5.68
N ALA A 346 -17.70 -0.73 6.23
CA ALA A 346 -18.87 -1.10 7.00
C ALA A 346 -20.12 -0.45 6.43
N GLY A 347 -21.24 -1.16 6.49
CA GLY A 347 -22.53 -0.68 6.00
C GLY A 347 -23.08 0.58 6.68
N THR A 348 -22.39 1.08 7.71
CA THR A 348 -22.74 2.33 8.43
C THR A 348 -21.85 3.52 8.09
N ASP A 349 -20.75 3.31 7.32
CA ASP A 349 -19.86 4.41 6.92
C ASP A 349 -20.49 5.17 5.73
N PRO A 350 -20.80 6.47 5.89
CA PRO A 350 -21.48 7.24 4.85
C PRO A 350 -20.67 7.36 3.56
N ILE A 351 -19.33 7.40 3.63
CA ILE A 351 -18.44 7.43 2.46
C ILE A 351 -18.49 6.09 1.72
N TRP A 352 -18.52 4.98 2.44
CA TRP A 352 -18.59 3.65 1.83
C TRP A 352 -19.91 3.41 1.11
N GLN A 353 -21.00 4.01 1.59
CA GLN A 353 -22.35 3.87 1.05
C GLN A 353 -22.72 4.92 -0.01
N ALA A 354 -21.99 6.03 -0.07
CA ALA A 354 -22.31 7.15 -0.95
C ALA A 354 -22.33 6.75 -2.43
N SER A 355 -23.20 7.37 -3.21
CA SER A 355 -23.26 7.16 -4.65
C SER A 355 -22.03 7.77 -5.36
N ASP A 356 -21.76 7.33 -6.58
CA ASP A 356 -20.71 7.89 -7.43
C ASP A 356 -20.91 9.39 -7.65
N ALA A 357 -22.16 9.82 -7.82
CA ALA A 357 -22.51 11.23 -8.01
C ALA A 357 -22.16 12.07 -6.76
N ASP A 358 -22.58 11.62 -5.57
CA ASP A 358 -22.33 12.32 -4.31
C ASP A 358 -20.83 12.42 -4.01
N LEU A 359 -20.10 11.33 -4.27
CA LEU A 359 -18.65 11.31 -4.11
C LEU A 359 -17.94 12.22 -5.11
N GLY A 360 -18.41 12.27 -6.34
CA GLY A 360 -17.90 13.20 -7.35
C GLY A 360 -18.14 14.65 -6.98
N GLU A 361 -19.29 14.98 -6.40
CA GLU A 361 -19.62 16.32 -5.91
C GLU A 361 -18.74 16.68 -4.70
N LEU A 362 -18.61 15.78 -3.73
CA LEU A 362 -17.73 15.96 -2.58
C LEU A 362 -16.27 16.28 -2.98
N VAL A 363 -15.76 15.63 -4.03
CA VAL A 363 -14.40 15.90 -4.53
C VAL A 363 -14.32 17.27 -5.21
N ARG A 364 -15.33 17.64 -6.01
CA ARG A 364 -15.39 18.97 -6.65
C ARG A 364 -15.48 20.09 -5.62
N ASP A 365 -16.32 19.95 -4.62
CA ASP A 365 -16.48 20.91 -3.52
C ASP A 365 -15.21 21.02 -2.69
N THR A 366 -14.54 19.88 -2.44
CA THR A 366 -13.25 19.87 -1.77
C THR A 366 -12.23 20.66 -2.58
N ALA A 367 -12.08 20.40 -3.86
CA ALA A 367 -11.14 21.10 -4.74
C ALA A 367 -11.39 22.63 -4.74
N ALA A 368 -12.66 23.03 -4.86
CA ALA A 368 -13.04 24.44 -4.84
C ALA A 368 -12.70 25.14 -3.49
N ARG A 369 -13.05 24.50 -2.36
CA ARG A 369 -12.79 25.05 -1.02
C ARG A 369 -11.31 25.21 -0.71
N ILE A 370 -10.45 24.36 -1.25
CA ILE A 370 -9.00 24.44 -1.03
C ILE A 370 -8.27 25.26 -2.08
N GLY A 371 -9.00 25.92 -2.99
CA GLY A 371 -8.45 26.83 -3.99
C GLY A 371 -7.73 26.12 -5.15
N LEU A 372 -8.16 24.89 -5.49
CA LEU A 372 -7.70 24.20 -6.69
C LEU A 372 -8.53 24.67 -7.92
N PRO A 373 -7.99 24.54 -9.14
CA PRO A 373 -8.76 24.86 -10.34
C PRO A 373 -10.07 24.06 -10.39
N PRO A 374 -11.13 24.64 -10.97
CA PRO A 374 -12.39 23.93 -11.11
C PRO A 374 -12.22 22.70 -12.00
N LEU A 375 -12.74 21.58 -11.53
CA LEU A 375 -12.84 20.36 -12.34
C LEU A 375 -13.96 20.54 -13.37
N ARG A 376 -13.61 20.49 -14.65
CA ARG A 376 -14.58 20.54 -15.74
C ARG A 376 -15.30 19.20 -15.83
N PRO A 377 -16.63 19.19 -15.78
CA PRO A 377 -17.38 17.97 -15.57
C PRO A 377 -17.18 16.97 -16.71
N GLY A 378 -16.86 15.74 -16.31
CA GLY A 378 -16.87 14.51 -17.09
C GLY A 378 -17.52 13.42 -16.25
N GLY A 379 -17.32 12.16 -16.61
CA GLY A 379 -17.82 11.02 -15.85
C GLY A 379 -17.18 10.90 -14.48
N VAL A 380 -17.90 10.26 -13.57
CA VAL A 380 -17.42 9.82 -12.25
C VAL A 380 -17.44 8.31 -12.21
N VAL A 381 -16.34 7.71 -11.76
CA VAL A 381 -16.21 6.27 -11.52
C VAL A 381 -15.64 6.08 -10.13
N THR A 382 -16.20 5.17 -9.35
CA THR A 382 -15.63 4.86 -8.02
C THR A 382 -15.14 3.43 -7.93
N LYS A 383 -14.12 3.24 -7.10
CA LYS A 383 -13.63 1.91 -6.74
C LYS A 383 -13.48 1.80 -5.23
N ARG A 384 -14.08 0.77 -4.67
CA ARG A 384 -14.06 0.50 -3.23
C ARG A 384 -13.07 -0.61 -2.92
N LEU A 385 -12.11 -0.33 -2.03
CA LEU A 385 -11.09 -1.28 -1.58
C LEU A 385 -11.28 -1.52 -0.08
N GLY A 386 -11.67 -2.73 0.30
CA GLY A 386 -12.03 -3.06 1.70
C GLY A 386 -10.81 -3.23 2.62
N HIS A 387 -9.65 -3.59 2.09
CA HIS A 387 -8.43 -3.90 2.85
C HIS A 387 -7.25 -3.13 2.28
N VAL A 388 -7.04 -1.86 2.73
CA VAL A 388 -5.95 -1.01 2.20
C VAL A 388 -4.84 -0.84 3.20
N TYR A 389 -5.17 -0.42 4.43
CA TYR A 389 -4.19 -0.19 5.48
C TYR A 389 -4.52 -1.03 6.71
N PRO A 390 -3.59 -1.87 7.20
CA PRO A 390 -3.69 -2.44 8.53
C PRO A 390 -3.77 -1.30 9.56
N ILE A 391 -4.66 -1.42 10.54
CA ILE A 391 -4.79 -0.44 11.62
C ILE A 391 -3.99 -0.98 12.81
N TYR A 392 -2.89 -0.33 13.14
CA TYR A 392 -2.05 -0.67 14.29
C TYR A 392 -2.61 0.02 15.54
N GLU A 393 -3.74 -0.48 16.02
CA GLU A 393 -4.31 -0.05 17.30
C GLU A 393 -3.45 -0.56 18.46
N ILE A 394 -3.35 0.19 19.57
CA ILE A 394 -2.57 -0.26 20.73
C ILE A 394 -3.04 -1.65 21.18
N GLY A 395 -2.08 -2.57 21.32
CA GLY A 395 -2.34 -3.97 21.65
C GLY A 395 -2.57 -4.89 20.44
N TYR A 396 -2.56 -4.38 19.20
CA TYR A 396 -2.71 -5.22 18.00
C TYR A 396 -1.66 -6.32 17.88
N GLN A 397 -0.47 -6.07 18.44
CA GLN A 397 0.68 -6.99 18.34
C GLN A 397 0.39 -8.35 18.97
N ASP A 398 -0.34 -8.39 20.10
CA ASP A 398 -0.69 -9.65 20.76
C ASP A 398 -1.70 -10.42 19.91
N SER A 399 -2.69 -9.74 19.34
CA SER A 399 -3.65 -10.32 18.42
C SER A 399 -2.95 -10.84 17.14
N LEU A 400 -2.05 -10.03 16.55
CA LEU A 400 -1.29 -10.43 15.38
C LEU A 400 -0.42 -11.64 15.67
N ARG A 401 0.28 -11.68 16.81
CA ARG A 401 1.13 -12.83 17.22
C ARG A 401 0.32 -14.10 17.32
N GLY A 402 -0.87 -14.06 17.93
CA GLY A 402 -1.73 -15.23 18.03
C GLY A 402 -2.19 -15.78 16.67
N VAL A 403 -2.59 -14.88 15.77
CA VAL A 403 -3.02 -15.28 14.41
C VAL A 403 -1.83 -15.73 13.56
N ASP A 404 -0.70 -15.06 13.65
CA ASP A 404 0.51 -15.38 12.88
C ASP A 404 1.11 -16.72 13.31
N THR A 405 1.13 -17.01 14.62
CA THR A 405 1.54 -18.31 15.15
C THR A 405 0.64 -19.44 14.64
N TRP A 406 -0.67 -19.22 14.63
CA TRP A 406 -1.61 -20.17 14.06
C TRP A 406 -1.35 -20.36 12.56
N ALA A 407 -1.21 -19.28 11.79
CA ALA A 407 -0.98 -19.36 10.34
C ALA A 407 0.34 -20.06 10.00
N ALA A 408 1.41 -19.80 10.78
CA ALA A 408 2.69 -20.50 10.64
C ALA A 408 2.61 -21.99 10.97
N GLY A 409 1.65 -22.38 11.81
CA GLY A 409 1.38 -23.79 12.13
C GLY A 409 0.53 -24.55 11.09
N LEU A 410 0.00 -23.88 10.06
CA LEU A 410 -0.76 -24.55 9.00
C LEU A 410 0.19 -25.39 8.13
N PRO A 411 -0.04 -26.72 8.05
CA PRO A 411 0.83 -27.59 7.25
C PRO A 411 0.85 -27.16 5.79
N ARG A 412 2.06 -26.99 5.23
CA ARG A 412 2.28 -26.67 3.81
C ARG A 412 1.62 -25.38 3.32
N VAL A 413 1.21 -24.48 4.22
CA VAL A 413 0.68 -23.16 3.89
C VAL A 413 1.66 -22.08 4.38
N THR A 414 2.06 -21.20 3.50
CA THR A 414 2.97 -20.09 3.83
C THR A 414 2.30 -18.78 3.50
N THR A 415 2.26 -17.84 4.46
CA THR A 415 1.65 -16.51 4.30
C THR A 415 2.71 -15.44 4.10
N PHE A 416 2.50 -14.54 3.14
CA PHE A 416 3.35 -13.38 2.89
C PHE A 416 2.59 -12.28 2.15
N GLY A 417 3.31 -11.21 1.84
CA GLY A 417 2.72 -10.01 1.24
C GLY A 417 2.05 -9.12 2.28
N ARG A 418 1.74 -7.90 1.88
CA ARG A 418 1.23 -6.84 2.74
C ARG A 418 0.01 -7.24 3.57
N LEU A 419 -0.98 -7.89 2.95
CA LEU A 419 -2.21 -8.28 3.63
C LEU A 419 -2.05 -9.61 4.39
N GLY A 420 -1.25 -10.53 3.85
CA GLY A 420 -0.94 -11.82 4.47
C GLY A 420 -0.08 -11.72 5.73
N LEU A 421 0.62 -10.60 5.93
CA LEU A 421 1.42 -10.32 7.12
C LEU A 421 0.84 -9.20 7.99
N PHE A 422 -0.32 -8.65 7.63
CA PHE A 422 -0.88 -7.48 8.31
C PHE A 422 0.14 -6.33 8.42
N ALA A 423 0.86 -6.04 7.34
CA ALA A 423 2.00 -5.13 7.32
C ALA A 423 1.75 -3.87 6.49
N HIS A 424 2.41 -2.78 6.88
CA HIS A 424 2.55 -1.60 6.03
C HIS A 424 3.82 -1.77 5.19
N ASP A 425 3.66 -2.05 3.90
CA ASP A 425 4.77 -2.31 2.97
C ASP A 425 4.56 -1.60 1.63
N ASN A 426 5.66 -1.26 0.98
CA ASN A 426 5.67 -0.79 -0.40
C ASN A 426 5.59 -1.97 -1.39
N THR A 427 5.38 -1.68 -2.66
CA THR A 427 5.31 -2.72 -3.72
C THR A 427 6.59 -3.53 -3.82
N HIS A 428 7.77 -2.90 -3.73
CA HIS A 428 9.05 -3.62 -3.79
C HIS A 428 9.24 -4.58 -2.63
N HIS A 429 8.75 -4.25 -1.42
CA HIS A 429 8.74 -5.20 -0.30
C HIS A 429 7.87 -6.42 -0.62
N ALA A 430 6.68 -6.20 -1.19
CA ALA A 430 5.80 -7.30 -1.57
C ALA A 430 6.43 -8.22 -2.64
N LEU A 431 7.13 -7.65 -3.62
CA LEU A 431 7.88 -8.41 -4.64
C LEU A 431 8.99 -9.24 -3.98
N ALA A 432 9.80 -8.63 -3.10
CA ALA A 432 10.87 -9.32 -2.38
C ALA A 432 10.34 -10.47 -1.52
N MET A 433 9.21 -10.26 -0.81
CA MET A 433 8.58 -11.33 -0.04
C MET A 433 8.19 -12.54 -0.89
N GLY A 434 7.67 -12.30 -2.09
CA GLY A 434 7.35 -13.37 -3.05
C GLY A 434 8.59 -14.16 -3.45
N TYR A 435 9.71 -13.48 -3.68
CA TYR A 435 10.98 -14.12 -4.02
C TYR A 435 11.55 -14.92 -2.84
N ASP A 436 11.59 -14.32 -1.66
CA ASP A 436 12.08 -14.99 -0.45
C ASP A 436 11.26 -16.25 -0.10
N ALA A 437 9.94 -16.22 -0.33
CA ALA A 437 9.08 -17.40 -0.12
C ALA A 437 9.44 -18.54 -1.07
N VAL A 438 9.76 -18.24 -2.34
CA VAL A 438 10.21 -19.24 -3.32
C VAL A 438 11.64 -19.68 -3.03
N ASP A 439 12.50 -18.79 -2.55
CA ASP A 439 13.88 -19.15 -2.19
C ASP A 439 13.96 -20.14 -1.02
N ALA A 440 12.96 -20.14 -0.16
CA ALA A 440 12.81 -21.15 0.90
C ALA A 440 12.34 -22.53 0.36
N LEU A 441 11.90 -22.67 -0.91
CA LEU A 441 11.62 -23.95 -1.52
C LEU A 441 12.92 -24.68 -1.90
N THR A 442 13.07 -25.90 -1.44
CA THR A 442 14.22 -26.77 -1.72
C THR A 442 13.75 -28.11 -2.28
N SER A 443 14.68 -28.90 -2.81
CA SER A 443 14.38 -30.29 -3.25
C SER A 443 13.93 -31.19 -2.10
N GLY A 444 14.28 -30.84 -0.85
CA GLY A 444 13.89 -31.56 0.36
C GLY A 444 12.61 -31.04 1.02
N GLY A 445 11.97 -30.01 0.47
CA GLY A 445 10.76 -29.41 1.03
C GLY A 445 10.85 -27.90 1.21
N PHE A 446 10.57 -27.39 2.40
CA PHE A 446 10.59 -25.96 2.71
C PHE A 446 11.59 -25.68 3.84
N ASP A 447 12.50 -24.75 3.60
CA ASP A 447 13.52 -24.32 4.56
C ASP A 447 12.93 -23.34 5.57
N GLU A 448 12.37 -23.86 6.67
CA GLU A 448 11.78 -23.06 7.73
C GLU A 448 12.78 -22.07 8.39
N PRO A 449 14.06 -22.44 8.66
CA PRO A 449 15.06 -21.49 9.13
C PRO A 449 15.30 -20.32 8.17
N ALA A 450 15.47 -20.57 6.88
CA ALA A 450 15.63 -19.52 5.87
C ALA A 450 14.40 -18.61 5.79
N TRP A 451 13.20 -19.21 5.85
CA TRP A 451 11.95 -18.45 5.88
C TRP A 451 11.83 -17.60 7.14
N ALA A 452 12.15 -18.12 8.31
CA ALA A 452 12.15 -17.35 9.56
C ALA A 452 13.11 -16.15 9.51
N ALA A 453 14.31 -16.33 8.92
CA ALA A 453 15.24 -15.24 8.68
C ALA A 453 14.69 -14.18 7.71
N ALA A 454 13.99 -14.59 6.65
CA ALA A 454 13.28 -13.69 5.73
C ALA A 454 12.19 -12.89 6.47
N ARG A 455 11.36 -13.56 7.28
CA ARG A 455 10.32 -12.93 8.09
C ARG A 455 10.88 -11.89 9.06
N ALA A 456 12.05 -12.13 9.65
CA ALA A 456 12.72 -11.15 10.51
C ALA A 456 13.15 -9.89 9.74
N ARG A 457 13.59 -10.02 8.46
CA ARG A 457 13.86 -8.87 7.59
C ARG A 457 12.58 -8.09 7.27
N PHE A 458 11.47 -8.76 6.98
CA PHE A 458 10.18 -8.09 6.70
C PHE A 458 9.66 -7.28 7.89
N ALA A 459 9.89 -7.76 9.11
CA ALA A 459 9.53 -7.03 10.32
C ALA A 459 10.26 -5.69 10.46
N ALA A 460 11.41 -5.54 9.81
CA ALA A 460 12.23 -4.30 9.82
C ALA A 460 11.90 -3.34 8.66
N HIS A 461 10.99 -3.69 7.76
CA HIS A 461 10.61 -2.82 6.64
C HIS A 461 10.07 -1.48 7.12
N VAL A 462 10.48 -0.41 6.45
CA VAL A 462 9.97 0.95 6.62
C VAL A 462 9.31 1.37 5.32
N VAL A 463 8.14 1.98 5.42
CA VAL A 463 7.44 2.53 4.25
C VAL A 463 8.13 3.80 3.80
N GLU A 464 8.55 3.82 2.57
CA GLU A 464 9.19 4.95 1.91
C GLU A 464 8.15 5.64 1.00
N ASP A 465 7.95 6.94 1.26
CA ASP A 465 7.01 7.80 0.51
C ASP A 465 7.72 8.82 -0.37
#